data_39df501729bf92d9720dd73bfc55d091
#
_entry.id   39df501729bf92d9720dd73bfc55d091
#
_cell.length_a   1.000
_cell.length_b   1.000
_cell.length_c   1.000
_cell.angle_alpha   90.00
_cell.angle_beta   90.00
_cell.angle_gamma   90.00
#
_symmetry.space_group_name_H-M   'P 1'
#
loop_
_entity.id
_entity.type
_entity.pdbx_description
1 polymer ?
#
loop_
_entity_poly.entity_id
_entity_poly.type
_entity_poly.pdbx_seq_one_letter_code
_entity_poly.pdbx_strand_id
1 'polypeptide(L)'
;VTFNTNEDFRSQFNADWAGKLMIVVDEVLLNRREDSERLKNLSTAHSYKMEAKGKDRYEVQFFAKFVLCSNNENFPVYIEPEETRYWVRKVSRLEKDDTSFLQKLKNEIPAFLHYLLHRDLTTKEESRMWFSPSLIRTEALEKIIRSNRSRIELDMAELLLDIMDCMQVNVVDFCINDLLALFNYSMVRVERHQVRNVLQQCWKLEPAPNALSYSTYQISVLPGQKYSASPKKVGRFYTVTREILKDYR
;
A
#
# COMPACT_ATOMS: atom_id res chain seq x y z
N VAL A 1 -15.45 5.20 22.45
CA VAL A 1 -15.35 4.34 21.27
C VAL A 1 -16.63 4.50 20.46
N THR A 2 -16.54 4.49 19.14
CA THR A 2 -17.69 4.34 18.23
C THR A 2 -17.38 3.25 17.21
N PHE A 3 -18.41 2.53 16.76
CA PHE A 3 -18.32 1.50 15.74
C PHE A 3 -18.98 1.98 14.46
N ASN A 4 -18.35 1.76 13.34
CA ASN A 4 -18.76 2.26 12.05
C ASN A 4 -18.68 1.16 10.99
N THR A 5 -19.52 1.28 9.97
CA THR A 5 -19.43 0.52 8.73
C THR A 5 -18.54 1.25 7.71
N ASN A 6 -18.27 0.63 6.57
CA ASN A 6 -17.59 1.31 5.46
C ASN A 6 -18.40 2.51 4.93
N GLU A 7 -19.72 2.43 4.97
CA GLU A 7 -20.62 3.51 4.53
C GLU A 7 -20.57 4.69 5.50
N ASP A 8 -20.59 4.43 6.80
CA ASP A 8 -20.44 5.47 7.83
C ASP A 8 -19.09 6.18 7.69
N PHE A 9 -18.01 5.41 7.44
CA PHE A 9 -16.68 5.98 7.22
C PHE A 9 -16.66 6.89 5.99
N ARG A 10 -17.37 6.55 4.91
CA ARG A 10 -17.45 7.36 3.68
C ARG A 10 -18.44 8.50 3.76
N SER A 11 -19.35 8.45 4.73
CA SER A 11 -20.37 9.48 4.91
C SER A 11 -19.77 10.86 5.21
N GLN A 12 -20.48 11.89 4.81
CA GLN A 12 -20.21 13.26 5.26
C GLN A 12 -20.67 13.49 6.71
N PHE A 13 -21.67 12.72 7.17
CA PHE A 13 -22.18 12.80 8.53
C PHE A 13 -21.29 12.02 9.48
N ASN A 14 -20.60 12.71 10.37
CA ASN A 14 -19.56 12.18 11.23
C ASN A 14 -19.65 12.69 12.68
N ALA A 15 -20.84 13.12 13.08
CA ALA A 15 -21.05 13.72 14.39
C ALA A 15 -20.80 12.75 15.56
N ASP A 16 -20.94 11.46 15.34
CA ASP A 16 -20.68 10.40 16.30
C ASP A 16 -19.19 10.22 16.64
N TRP A 17 -18.28 10.80 15.83
CA TRP A 17 -16.84 10.78 16.08
C TRP A 17 -16.38 11.82 17.12
N ALA A 18 -17.22 12.82 17.40
CA ALA A 18 -16.87 13.90 18.31
C ALA A 18 -16.58 13.36 19.72
N GLY A 19 -15.44 13.74 20.27
CA GLY A 19 -15.00 13.34 21.61
C GLY A 19 -14.64 11.85 21.76
N LYS A 20 -14.48 11.10 20.67
CA LYS A 20 -14.08 9.68 20.72
C LYS A 20 -12.56 9.55 20.70
N LEU A 21 -12.05 8.63 21.51
CA LEU A 21 -10.62 8.24 21.50
C LEU A 21 -10.33 7.16 20.46
N MET A 22 -11.35 6.38 20.07
CA MET A 22 -11.21 5.28 19.15
C MET A 22 -12.43 5.18 18.24
N ILE A 23 -12.16 5.09 16.95
CA ILE A 23 -13.15 4.87 15.88
C ILE A 23 -12.85 3.50 15.28
N VAL A 24 -13.74 2.55 15.50
CA VAL A 24 -13.62 1.19 14.97
C VAL A 24 -14.43 1.12 13.68
N VAL A 25 -13.80 0.66 12.60
CA VAL A 25 -14.50 0.30 11.36
C VAL A 25 -14.42 -1.21 11.21
N ASP A 26 -15.56 -1.87 11.28
CA ASP A 26 -15.65 -3.32 11.19
C ASP A 26 -15.92 -3.77 9.75
N GLU A 27 -15.54 -5.00 9.45
CA GLU A 27 -15.65 -5.57 8.10
C GLU A 27 -15.07 -4.67 6.99
N VAL A 28 -13.88 -4.10 7.25
CA VAL A 28 -13.26 -3.08 6.40
C VAL A 28 -13.07 -3.56 4.97
N LEU A 29 -13.57 -2.74 4.05
CA LEU A 29 -13.29 -2.79 2.62
C LEU A 29 -13.08 -1.36 2.09
N LEU A 30 -12.01 -0.70 2.55
CA LEU A 30 -11.61 0.65 2.17
C LEU A 30 -10.49 0.59 1.12
N ASN A 31 -10.77 -0.11 0.03
CA ASN A 31 -9.80 -0.43 -1.03
C ASN A 31 -9.69 0.65 -2.12
N ARG A 32 -10.38 1.78 -1.97
CA ARG A 32 -10.26 2.93 -2.85
C ARG A 32 -9.15 3.86 -2.39
N ARG A 33 -8.48 4.49 -3.32
CA ARG A 33 -7.43 5.48 -3.00
C ARG A 33 -7.97 6.65 -2.18
N GLU A 34 -9.19 7.10 -2.45
CA GLU A 34 -9.86 8.17 -1.72
C GLU A 34 -10.08 7.82 -0.24
N ASP A 35 -10.42 6.56 0.05
CA ASP A 35 -10.59 6.08 1.43
C ASP A 35 -9.26 6.15 2.19
N SER A 36 -8.16 5.72 1.54
CA SER A 36 -6.81 5.79 2.11
C SER A 36 -6.38 7.23 2.36
N GLU A 37 -6.60 8.14 1.42
CA GLU A 37 -6.28 9.55 1.60
C GLU A 37 -7.09 10.18 2.74
N ARG A 38 -8.36 9.81 2.87
CA ARG A 38 -9.20 10.25 4.01
C ARG A 38 -8.64 9.76 5.35
N LEU A 39 -8.26 8.48 5.44
CA LEU A 39 -7.61 7.92 6.64
C LEU A 39 -6.31 8.64 6.98
N LYS A 40 -5.45 8.86 5.98
CA LYS A 40 -4.18 9.58 6.15
C LYS A 40 -4.39 10.99 6.68
N ASN A 41 -5.33 11.72 6.10
CA ASN A 41 -5.66 13.08 6.53
C ASN A 41 -6.18 13.10 7.95
N LEU A 42 -7.14 12.24 8.29
CA LEU A 42 -7.72 12.17 9.63
C LEU A 42 -6.72 11.69 10.69
N SER A 43 -5.86 10.72 10.36
CA SER A 43 -4.89 10.16 11.32
C SER A 43 -3.87 11.17 11.82
N THR A 44 -3.66 12.27 11.10
CA THR A 44 -2.72 13.35 11.43
C THR A 44 -3.41 14.68 11.71
N ALA A 45 -4.74 14.74 11.62
CA ALA A 45 -5.49 15.96 11.88
C ALA A 45 -5.56 16.28 13.38
N HIS A 46 -5.46 17.55 13.71
CA HIS A 46 -5.73 18.07 15.07
C HIS A 46 -7.20 18.45 15.25
N SER A 47 -7.87 18.74 14.16
CA SER A 47 -9.29 19.10 14.11
C SER A 47 -9.94 18.55 12.86
N TYR A 48 -11.26 18.42 12.87
CA TYR A 48 -12.04 18.08 11.70
C TYR A 48 -13.39 18.80 11.70
N LYS A 49 -13.99 18.93 10.52
CA LYS A 49 -15.33 19.50 10.39
C LYS A 49 -16.38 18.43 10.67
N MET A 50 -17.04 18.57 11.80
CA MET A 50 -18.15 17.73 12.21
C MET A 50 -19.43 18.17 11.51
N GLU A 51 -20.16 17.21 10.98
CA GLU A 51 -21.45 17.43 10.34
C GLU A 51 -22.50 16.47 10.92
N ALA A 52 -23.60 17.02 11.44
CA ALA A 52 -24.78 16.27 11.82
C ALA A 52 -25.91 16.56 10.81
N LYS A 53 -26.80 15.60 10.58
CA LYS A 53 -27.93 15.78 9.66
C LYS A 53 -28.78 16.98 10.07
N GLY A 54 -28.95 17.93 9.16
CA GLY A 54 -29.75 19.13 9.38
C GLY A 54 -29.12 20.19 10.30
N LYS A 55 -27.80 20.14 10.51
CA LYS A 55 -27.04 21.16 11.27
C LYS A 55 -25.85 21.64 10.44
N ASP A 56 -25.48 22.90 10.67
CA ASP A 56 -24.32 23.49 10.07
C ASP A 56 -23.03 22.79 10.55
N ARG A 57 -22.03 22.75 9.66
CA ARG A 57 -20.72 22.21 9.98
C ARG A 57 -20.00 23.12 10.97
N TYR A 58 -19.38 22.52 11.98
CA TYR A 58 -18.48 23.23 12.87
C TYR A 58 -17.22 22.40 13.14
N GLU A 59 -16.16 23.09 13.50
CA GLU A 59 -14.86 22.48 13.75
C GLU A 59 -14.76 21.96 15.18
N VAL A 60 -14.27 20.74 15.34
CA VAL A 60 -14.02 20.10 16.63
C VAL A 60 -12.61 19.52 16.67
N GLN A 61 -12.05 19.43 17.87
CA GLN A 61 -10.76 18.75 18.06
C GLN A 61 -10.88 17.27 17.71
N PHE A 62 -9.84 16.75 17.07
CA PHE A 62 -9.73 15.35 16.66
C PHE A 62 -8.48 14.71 17.26
N PHE A 63 -8.68 13.71 18.07
CA PHE A 63 -7.62 12.94 18.72
C PHE A 63 -7.86 11.44 18.64
N ALA A 64 -8.89 11.02 17.92
CA ALA A 64 -9.22 9.60 17.76
C ALA A 64 -8.15 8.84 16.97
N LYS A 65 -8.03 7.56 17.30
CA LYS A 65 -7.27 6.58 16.52
C LYS A 65 -8.25 5.63 15.84
N PHE A 66 -7.92 5.24 14.59
CA PHE A 66 -8.71 4.28 13.85
C PHE A 66 -8.25 2.86 14.17
N VAL A 67 -9.23 1.96 14.37
CA VAL A 67 -9.03 0.52 14.40
C VAL A 67 -9.86 -0.07 13.27
N LEU A 68 -9.18 -0.73 12.34
CA LEU A 68 -9.78 -1.33 11.15
C LEU A 68 -9.76 -2.84 11.31
N CYS A 69 -10.93 -3.48 11.35
CA CYS A 69 -11.08 -4.92 11.46
C CYS A 69 -11.54 -5.50 10.11
N SER A 70 -10.91 -6.57 9.64
CA SER A 70 -11.27 -7.20 8.37
C SER A 70 -10.98 -8.68 8.36
N ASN A 71 -11.86 -9.45 7.73
CA ASN A 71 -11.63 -10.84 7.38
C ASN A 71 -10.94 -11.00 6.02
N ASN A 72 -10.79 -9.91 5.26
CA ASN A 72 -10.06 -9.90 4.00
C ASN A 72 -8.58 -9.66 4.25
N GLU A 73 -7.75 -10.69 4.04
CA GLU A 73 -6.30 -10.59 4.28
C GLU A 73 -5.54 -9.88 3.15
N ASN A 74 -6.14 -9.69 1.98
CA ASN A 74 -5.44 -9.19 0.80
C ASN A 74 -5.74 -7.71 0.50
N PHE A 75 -7.00 -7.30 0.57
CA PHE A 75 -7.45 -5.97 0.13
C PHE A 75 -8.38 -5.27 1.13
N PRO A 76 -8.09 -5.26 2.44
CA PRO A 76 -8.96 -4.58 3.40
C PRO A 76 -8.93 -3.06 3.23
N VAL A 77 -7.76 -2.53 2.90
CA VAL A 77 -7.49 -1.10 2.73
C VAL A 77 -6.38 -0.90 1.70
N TYR A 78 -6.44 0.20 0.94
CA TYR A 78 -5.36 0.57 0.03
C TYR A 78 -4.21 1.19 0.82
N ILE A 79 -3.01 0.57 0.76
CA ILE A 79 -1.79 1.05 1.45
C ILE A 79 -0.67 1.16 0.42
N GLU A 80 -0.05 2.34 0.37
CA GLU A 80 1.12 2.58 -0.47
C GLU A 80 2.41 1.98 0.17
N PRO A 81 3.41 1.61 -0.63
CA PRO A 81 4.63 0.93 -0.12
C PRO A 81 5.39 1.67 0.97
N GLU A 82 5.42 3.01 0.91
CA GLU A 82 6.17 3.87 1.86
C GLU A 82 5.31 4.38 3.02
N GLU A 83 4.09 3.83 3.18
CA GLU A 83 3.17 4.30 4.20
C GLU A 83 3.57 3.81 5.60
N THR A 84 3.67 4.73 6.56
CA THR A 84 4.13 4.46 7.93
C THR A 84 3.04 4.60 8.99
N ARG A 85 1.81 4.96 8.60
CA ARG A 85 0.69 5.21 9.54
C ARG A 85 -0.08 3.95 9.91
N TYR A 86 0.15 2.84 9.19
CA TYR A 86 -0.55 1.59 9.41
C TYR A 86 0.29 0.61 10.20
N TRP A 87 -0.28 0.12 11.28
CA TRP A 87 0.24 -1.04 12.00
C TRP A 87 -0.73 -2.20 11.82
N VAL A 88 -0.36 -3.18 11.03
CA VAL A 88 -1.23 -4.30 10.66
C VAL A 88 -0.84 -5.53 11.44
N ARG A 89 -1.82 -6.18 12.07
CA ARG A 89 -1.64 -7.43 12.80
C ARG A 89 -2.62 -8.47 12.30
N LYS A 90 -2.10 -9.65 11.98
CA LYS A 90 -2.94 -10.82 11.75
C LYS A 90 -3.26 -11.45 13.10
N VAL A 91 -4.55 -11.62 13.37
CA VAL A 91 -5.04 -12.32 14.56
C VAL A 91 -5.28 -13.78 14.17
N SER A 92 -4.68 -14.70 14.91
CA SER A 92 -4.87 -16.15 14.70
C SER A 92 -6.28 -16.56 15.06
N ARG A 93 -6.80 -17.56 14.36
CA ARG A 93 -8.06 -18.18 14.75
C ARG A 93 -7.90 -18.92 16.09
N LEU A 94 -8.97 -18.97 16.86
CA LEU A 94 -9.01 -19.82 18.04
C LEU A 94 -8.91 -21.29 17.61
N GLU A 95 -8.14 -22.09 18.33
CA GLU A 95 -7.99 -23.52 18.05
C GLU A 95 -9.30 -24.28 18.27
N LYS A 96 -10.11 -23.80 19.20
CA LYS A 96 -11.43 -24.36 19.52
C LYS A 96 -12.43 -23.24 19.75
N ASP A 97 -13.66 -23.45 19.31
CA ASP A 97 -14.75 -22.57 19.65
C ASP A 97 -15.01 -22.61 21.16
N ASP A 98 -15.08 -21.43 21.76
CA ASP A 98 -15.36 -21.26 23.18
C ASP A 98 -16.53 -20.30 23.36
N THR A 99 -17.70 -20.84 23.64
CA THR A 99 -18.94 -20.07 23.84
C THR A 99 -18.85 -19.11 25.03
N SER A 100 -17.93 -19.34 25.97
CA SER A 100 -17.70 -18.48 27.14
C SER A 100 -16.54 -17.49 26.96
N PHE A 101 -15.91 -17.44 25.75
CA PHE A 101 -14.72 -16.63 25.48
C PHE A 101 -14.93 -15.14 25.78
N LEU A 102 -16.07 -14.58 25.38
CA LEU A 102 -16.39 -13.18 25.67
C LEU A 102 -16.45 -12.91 27.18
N GLN A 103 -17.03 -13.83 27.95
CA GLN A 103 -17.11 -13.68 29.41
C GLN A 103 -15.73 -13.78 30.07
N LYS A 104 -14.87 -14.66 29.58
CA LYS A 104 -13.47 -14.78 30.05
C LYS A 104 -12.72 -13.48 29.79
N LEU A 105 -12.80 -12.92 28.57
CA LEU A 105 -12.20 -11.63 28.24
C LEU A 105 -12.71 -10.49 29.15
N LYS A 106 -14.01 -10.43 29.41
CA LYS A 106 -14.57 -9.42 30.33
C LYS A 106 -14.01 -9.54 31.73
N ASN A 107 -13.81 -10.75 32.23
CA ASN A 107 -13.24 -10.99 33.54
C ASN A 107 -11.76 -10.60 33.64
N GLU A 108 -11.03 -10.58 32.50
CA GLU A 108 -9.62 -10.18 32.45
C GLU A 108 -9.42 -8.66 32.35
N ILE A 109 -10.49 -7.88 32.06
CA ILE A 109 -10.38 -6.41 31.89
C ILE A 109 -9.69 -5.74 33.10
N PRO A 110 -10.00 -6.03 34.38
CA PRO A 110 -9.34 -5.37 35.49
C PRO A 110 -7.84 -5.65 35.53
N ALA A 111 -7.43 -6.90 35.28
CA ALA A 111 -6.02 -7.28 35.25
C ALA A 111 -5.27 -6.63 34.09
N PHE A 112 -5.90 -6.57 32.93
CA PHE A 112 -5.35 -5.89 31.74
C PHE A 112 -5.21 -4.38 31.97
N LEU A 113 -6.20 -3.76 32.59
CA LEU A 113 -6.14 -2.33 32.94
C LEU A 113 -5.00 -2.07 33.93
N HIS A 114 -4.86 -2.90 34.97
CA HIS A 114 -3.75 -2.80 35.91
C HIS A 114 -2.40 -2.90 35.18
N TYR A 115 -2.23 -3.86 34.29
CA TYR A 115 -1.02 -4.00 33.47
C TYR A 115 -0.74 -2.74 32.66
N LEU A 116 -1.74 -2.16 32.00
CA LEU A 116 -1.57 -0.94 31.18
C LEU A 116 -1.17 0.28 32.02
N LEU A 117 -1.75 0.43 33.21
CA LEU A 117 -1.46 1.56 34.11
C LEU A 117 -0.04 1.52 34.69
N HIS A 118 0.55 0.33 34.80
CA HIS A 118 1.89 0.13 35.37
C HIS A 118 2.94 -0.18 34.30
N ARG A 119 2.56 -0.11 33.02
CA ARG A 119 3.51 -0.38 31.94
C ARG A 119 4.37 0.85 31.64
N ASP A 120 5.67 0.68 31.72
CA ASP A 120 6.61 1.67 31.22
C ASP A 120 6.66 1.63 29.68
N LEU A 121 6.57 2.82 29.05
CA LEU A 121 6.77 2.95 27.62
C LEU A 121 8.28 2.96 27.33
N THR A 122 8.74 1.88 26.71
CA THR A 122 10.17 1.70 26.40
C THR A 122 10.61 2.38 25.09
N THR A 123 9.66 2.79 24.27
CA THR A 123 9.94 3.47 23.00
C THR A 123 10.07 4.97 23.24
N LYS A 124 11.19 5.55 22.79
CA LYS A 124 11.39 7.00 22.80
C LYS A 124 10.74 7.62 21.58
N GLU A 125 10.21 8.83 21.72
CA GLU A 125 9.75 9.61 20.60
C GLU A 125 10.97 10.13 19.81
N GLU A 126 11.33 9.38 18.75
CA GLU A 126 12.46 9.75 17.88
C GLU A 126 11.98 10.53 16.64
N SER A 127 10.70 10.45 16.33
CA SER A 127 10.08 11.11 15.20
C SER A 127 8.60 11.43 15.47
N ARG A 128 8.02 12.25 14.61
CA ARG A 128 6.57 12.52 14.58
C ARG A 128 5.69 11.26 14.70
N MET A 129 6.18 10.12 14.25
CA MET A 129 5.42 8.85 14.23
C MET A 129 5.66 8.00 15.47
N TRP A 130 6.45 8.44 16.44
CA TRP A 130 6.79 7.76 17.68
C TRP A 130 7.55 6.44 17.49
N PHE A 131 7.06 5.55 16.63
CA PHE A 131 7.67 4.25 16.36
C PHE A 131 8.57 4.29 15.14
N SER A 132 9.71 3.60 15.21
CA SER A 132 10.54 3.39 14.03
C SER A 132 9.78 2.55 12.99
N PRO A 133 10.03 2.77 11.69
CA PRO A 133 9.40 1.96 10.63
C PRO A 133 9.60 0.45 10.80
N SER A 134 10.74 0.02 11.35
CA SER A 134 11.04 -1.40 11.62
C SER A 134 10.07 -2.07 12.60
N LEU A 135 9.50 -1.33 13.53
CA LEU A 135 8.52 -1.84 14.50
C LEU A 135 7.11 -1.94 13.91
N ILE A 136 6.82 -1.14 12.89
CA ILE A 136 5.50 -1.08 12.25
C ILE A 136 5.41 -2.05 11.08
N ARG A 137 6.53 -2.33 10.40
CA ARG A 137 6.61 -3.14 9.19
C ARG A 137 6.45 -4.62 9.52
N THR A 138 5.21 -5.09 9.48
CA THR A 138 4.84 -6.49 9.74
C THR A 138 4.66 -7.26 8.45
N GLU A 139 4.76 -8.59 8.49
CA GLU A 139 4.47 -9.47 7.35
C GLU A 139 3.04 -9.26 6.80
N ALA A 140 2.07 -9.03 7.69
CA ALA A 140 0.69 -8.75 7.31
C ALA A 140 0.56 -7.43 6.54
N LEU A 141 1.29 -6.39 6.94
CA LEU A 141 1.35 -5.12 6.21
C LEU A 141 1.97 -5.31 4.82
N GLU A 142 3.09 -6.02 4.72
CA GLU A 142 3.75 -6.34 3.45
C GLU A 142 2.82 -7.10 2.49
N LYS A 143 2.06 -8.06 3.02
CA LYS A 143 1.08 -8.81 2.22
C LYS A 143 0.02 -7.89 1.61
N ILE A 144 -0.53 -6.95 2.38
CA ILE A 144 -1.51 -5.99 1.88
C ILE A 144 -0.89 -5.08 0.82
N ILE A 145 0.30 -4.53 1.07
CA ILE A 145 1.01 -3.68 0.11
C ILE A 145 1.23 -4.42 -1.22
N ARG A 146 1.71 -5.66 -1.18
CA ARG A 146 1.90 -6.48 -2.38
C ARG A 146 0.59 -6.73 -3.13
N SER A 147 -0.49 -7.00 -2.40
CA SER A 147 -1.82 -7.25 -2.99
C SER A 147 -2.44 -6.02 -3.63
N ASN A 148 -2.01 -4.83 -3.24
CA ASN A 148 -2.49 -3.56 -3.81
C ASN A 148 -1.80 -3.18 -5.14
N ARG A 149 -0.78 -3.94 -5.55
CA ARG A 149 -0.10 -3.70 -6.84
C ARG A 149 -1.03 -3.99 -8.00
N SER A 150 -0.98 -3.16 -9.01
CA SER A 150 -1.77 -3.40 -10.21
C SER A 150 -1.24 -4.61 -11.00
N ARG A 151 -2.12 -5.31 -11.71
CA ARG A 151 -1.70 -6.41 -12.57
C ARG A 151 -0.62 -5.99 -13.58
N ILE A 152 -0.78 -4.81 -14.17
CA ILE A 152 0.18 -4.26 -15.13
C ILE A 152 1.54 -4.00 -14.48
N GLU A 153 1.55 -3.54 -13.23
CA GLU A 153 2.78 -3.36 -12.48
C GLU A 153 3.50 -4.68 -12.25
N LEU A 154 2.77 -5.75 -11.91
CA LEU A 154 3.32 -7.08 -11.76
C LEU A 154 3.83 -7.65 -13.08
N ASP A 155 3.03 -7.54 -14.16
CA ASP A 155 3.41 -8.01 -15.50
C ASP A 155 4.67 -7.27 -16.02
N MET A 156 4.79 -5.95 -15.75
CA MET A 156 5.98 -5.16 -16.08
C MET A 156 7.22 -5.60 -15.30
N ALA A 157 7.06 -5.83 -13.99
CA ALA A 157 8.16 -6.28 -13.15
C ALA A 157 8.64 -7.68 -13.56
N GLU A 158 7.73 -8.61 -13.82
CA GLU A 158 8.03 -9.96 -14.30
C GLU A 158 8.79 -9.92 -15.63
N LEU A 159 8.30 -9.14 -16.60
CA LEU A 159 8.94 -8.97 -17.91
C LEU A 159 10.38 -8.46 -17.77
N LEU A 160 10.59 -7.42 -16.97
CA LEU A 160 11.92 -6.82 -16.79
C LEU A 160 12.87 -7.74 -16.02
N LEU A 161 12.40 -8.45 -15.00
CA LEU A 161 13.18 -9.45 -14.28
C LEU A 161 13.58 -10.60 -15.19
N ASP A 162 12.67 -11.08 -16.04
CA ASP A 162 12.95 -12.13 -17.01
C ASP A 162 14.02 -11.68 -18.04
N ILE A 163 13.97 -10.46 -18.53
CA ILE A 163 15.02 -9.87 -19.37
C ILE A 163 16.35 -9.83 -18.60
N MET A 164 16.35 -9.33 -17.37
CA MET A 164 17.55 -9.23 -16.54
C MET A 164 18.18 -10.60 -16.26
N ASP A 165 17.36 -11.63 -16.05
CA ASP A 165 17.82 -12.99 -15.79
C ASP A 165 18.34 -13.65 -17.07
N CYS A 166 17.63 -13.55 -18.19
CA CYS A 166 18.05 -14.12 -19.47
C CYS A 166 19.33 -13.47 -20.01
N MET A 167 19.46 -12.13 -19.84
CA MET A 167 20.59 -11.38 -20.39
C MET A 167 21.74 -11.20 -19.38
N GLN A 168 21.60 -11.70 -18.15
CA GLN A 168 22.57 -11.59 -17.05
C GLN A 168 22.98 -10.14 -16.75
N VAL A 169 21.97 -9.25 -16.70
CA VAL A 169 22.16 -7.82 -16.41
C VAL A 169 21.38 -7.40 -15.17
N ASN A 170 21.79 -6.31 -14.55
CA ASN A 170 21.13 -5.74 -13.38
C ASN A 170 20.42 -4.41 -13.67
N VAL A 171 20.53 -3.92 -14.89
CA VAL A 171 19.99 -2.64 -15.34
C VAL A 171 19.42 -2.80 -16.74
N VAL A 172 18.25 -2.22 -16.96
CA VAL A 172 17.60 -2.16 -18.28
C VAL A 172 17.15 -0.75 -18.57
N ASP A 173 17.58 -0.22 -19.72
CA ASP A 173 17.13 1.06 -20.26
C ASP A 173 16.04 0.82 -21.31
N PHE A 174 14.97 1.60 -21.30
CA PHE A 174 13.88 1.48 -22.27
C PHE A 174 13.03 2.75 -22.37
N CYS A 175 12.48 2.99 -23.53
CA CYS A 175 11.34 3.88 -23.71
C CYS A 175 10.02 3.13 -23.50
N ILE A 176 8.93 3.86 -23.22
CA ILE A 176 7.59 3.25 -23.08
C ILE A 176 7.22 2.40 -24.30
N ASN A 177 7.59 2.86 -25.52
CA ASN A 177 7.32 2.12 -26.76
C ASN A 177 8.03 0.75 -26.82
N ASP A 178 9.21 0.64 -26.22
CA ASP A 178 9.96 -0.63 -26.19
C ASP A 178 9.20 -1.67 -25.34
N LEU A 179 8.70 -1.26 -24.16
CA LEU A 179 7.87 -2.13 -23.33
C LEU A 179 6.55 -2.50 -24.03
N LEU A 180 5.89 -1.54 -24.66
CA LEU A 180 4.65 -1.82 -25.40
C LEU A 180 4.88 -2.82 -26.54
N ALA A 181 6.02 -2.75 -27.24
CA ALA A 181 6.39 -3.73 -28.26
C ALA A 181 6.56 -5.13 -27.68
N LEU A 182 7.21 -5.27 -26.50
CA LEU A 182 7.38 -6.54 -25.80
C LEU A 182 6.03 -7.12 -25.31
N PHE A 183 5.15 -6.28 -24.75
CA PHE A 183 3.80 -6.68 -24.35
C PHE A 183 2.93 -7.13 -25.53
N ASN A 184 2.97 -6.40 -26.64
CA ASN A 184 2.23 -6.77 -27.85
C ASN A 184 2.68 -8.14 -28.38
N TYR A 185 3.96 -8.46 -28.31
CA TYR A 185 4.45 -9.79 -28.69
C TYR A 185 3.88 -10.89 -27.78
N SER A 186 3.76 -10.61 -26.49
CA SER A 186 3.20 -11.53 -25.49
C SER A 186 1.65 -11.54 -25.50
N MET A 187 0.99 -10.89 -26.45
CA MET A 187 -0.47 -10.72 -26.57
C MET A 187 -1.14 -10.05 -25.36
N VAL A 188 -0.40 -9.36 -24.53
CA VAL A 188 -0.91 -8.58 -23.39
C VAL A 188 -1.22 -7.16 -23.87
N ARG A 189 -2.48 -6.78 -23.82
CA ARG A 189 -2.89 -5.41 -24.18
C ARG A 189 -2.62 -4.48 -23.02
N VAL A 190 -1.66 -3.59 -23.20
CA VAL A 190 -1.30 -2.55 -22.23
C VAL A 190 -1.29 -1.20 -22.94
N GLU A 191 -1.89 -0.20 -22.32
CA GLU A 191 -1.93 1.15 -22.88
C GLU A 191 -0.76 2.02 -22.35
N ARG A 192 -0.33 2.96 -23.20
CA ARG A 192 0.80 3.85 -22.90
C ARG A 192 0.66 4.57 -21.54
N HIS A 193 -0.55 5.04 -21.23
CA HIS A 193 -0.80 5.76 -19.97
C HIS A 193 -0.63 4.86 -18.75
N GLN A 194 -0.98 3.58 -18.84
CA GLN A 194 -0.84 2.60 -17.76
C GLN A 194 0.63 2.32 -17.46
N VAL A 195 1.46 2.11 -18.49
CA VAL A 195 2.93 1.96 -18.34
C VAL A 195 3.53 3.21 -17.69
N ARG A 196 3.17 4.40 -18.18
CA ARG A 196 3.64 5.66 -17.59
C ARG A 196 3.26 5.80 -16.13
N ASN A 197 2.04 5.43 -15.77
CA ASN A 197 1.57 5.49 -14.39
C ASN A 197 2.41 4.58 -13.47
N VAL A 198 2.69 3.34 -13.89
CA VAL A 198 3.56 2.43 -13.13
C VAL A 198 4.95 3.04 -12.96
N LEU A 199 5.57 3.49 -14.03
CA LEU A 199 6.93 4.07 -13.99
C LEU A 199 7.01 5.28 -13.05
N GLN A 200 6.09 6.25 -13.20
CA GLN A 200 6.18 7.53 -12.51
C GLN A 200 5.51 7.52 -11.13
N GLN A 201 4.37 6.83 -10.96
CA GLN A 201 3.61 6.85 -9.71
C GLN A 201 3.98 5.69 -8.79
N CYS A 202 4.18 4.47 -9.32
CA CYS A 202 4.51 3.30 -8.49
C CYS A 202 6.02 3.20 -8.25
N TRP A 203 6.83 3.28 -9.30
CA TRP A 203 8.29 3.11 -9.19
C TRP A 203 9.06 4.42 -9.02
N LYS A 204 8.37 5.58 -9.06
CA LYS A 204 8.94 6.93 -8.87
C LYS A 204 10.12 7.23 -9.80
N LEU A 205 10.07 6.71 -11.03
CA LEU A 205 11.10 6.89 -12.03
C LEU A 205 10.82 8.10 -12.92
N GLU A 206 11.88 8.85 -13.20
CA GLU A 206 11.85 9.94 -14.16
C GLU A 206 12.58 9.52 -15.44
N PRO A 207 12.09 9.93 -16.61
CA PRO A 207 12.80 9.69 -17.86
C PRO A 207 14.07 10.54 -17.94
N ALA A 208 15.05 10.11 -18.72
CA ALA A 208 16.23 10.91 -19.02
C ALA A 208 15.84 12.35 -19.42
N PRO A 209 16.53 13.41 -18.91
CA PRO A 209 16.14 14.80 -19.13
C PRO A 209 16.17 15.18 -20.61
N ASN A 210 17.09 14.59 -21.36
CA ASN A 210 17.27 14.82 -22.80
C ASN A 210 17.14 13.51 -23.58
N ALA A 211 16.98 13.63 -24.91
CA ALA A 211 17.09 12.46 -25.78
C ALA A 211 18.55 12.03 -25.86
N LEU A 212 18.87 10.88 -25.36
CA LEU A 212 20.21 10.30 -25.33
C LEU A 212 20.21 8.95 -26.07
N SER A 213 21.39 8.50 -26.46
CA SER A 213 21.58 7.16 -27.05
C SER A 213 21.51 6.10 -25.95
N TYR A 214 20.67 5.09 -26.16
CA TYR A 214 20.54 3.95 -25.26
C TYR A 214 20.38 2.65 -26.04
N SER A 215 20.60 1.51 -25.39
CA SER A 215 20.31 0.17 -25.90
C SER A 215 19.32 -0.51 -24.97
N THR A 216 18.40 -1.27 -25.53
CA THR A 216 17.40 -2.02 -24.78
C THR A 216 17.38 -3.46 -25.27
N TYR A 217 16.39 -4.24 -24.86
CA TYR A 217 16.24 -5.62 -25.27
C TYR A 217 14.96 -5.80 -26.08
N GLN A 218 15.00 -6.76 -26.99
CA GLN A 218 13.88 -7.13 -27.85
C GLN A 218 13.79 -8.66 -27.92
N ILE A 219 12.66 -9.16 -28.40
CA ILE A 219 12.52 -10.59 -28.65
C ILE A 219 13.54 -11.01 -29.69
N SER A 220 14.26 -12.10 -29.36
CA SER A 220 15.28 -12.62 -30.28
C SER A 220 14.63 -13.39 -31.43
N VAL A 221 15.21 -13.23 -32.61
CA VAL A 221 14.86 -14.04 -33.78
C VAL A 221 15.70 -15.33 -33.88
N LEU A 222 16.71 -15.46 -33.00
CA LEU A 222 17.60 -16.64 -32.98
C LEU A 222 16.98 -17.79 -32.17
N PRO A 223 17.01 -19.03 -32.68
CA PRO A 223 16.51 -20.18 -31.95
C PRO A 223 17.25 -20.38 -30.61
N GLY A 224 16.49 -20.67 -29.54
CA GLY A 224 17.07 -20.94 -28.21
C GLY A 224 17.39 -19.67 -27.38
N GLN A 225 17.24 -18.48 -27.92
CA GLN A 225 17.45 -17.24 -27.21
C GLN A 225 16.15 -16.44 -27.15
N LYS A 226 15.67 -16.10 -25.94
CA LYS A 226 14.40 -15.39 -25.74
C LYS A 226 14.52 -13.90 -26.07
N TYR A 227 15.61 -13.26 -25.64
CA TYR A 227 15.87 -11.84 -25.84
C TYR A 227 17.23 -11.61 -26.52
N SER A 228 17.36 -10.50 -27.22
CA SER A 228 18.59 -9.99 -27.79
C SER A 228 18.70 -8.48 -27.56
N ALA A 229 19.94 -7.97 -27.50
CA ALA A 229 20.14 -6.52 -27.42
C ALA A 229 19.64 -5.85 -28.70
N SER A 230 18.91 -4.73 -28.54
CA SER A 230 18.49 -3.94 -29.69
C SER A 230 19.65 -3.11 -30.24
N PRO A 231 19.61 -2.69 -31.51
CA PRO A 231 20.45 -1.60 -31.99
C PRO A 231 20.32 -0.36 -31.11
N LYS A 232 21.35 0.49 -31.11
CA LYS A 232 21.29 1.78 -30.39
C LYS A 232 20.12 2.62 -30.90
N LYS A 233 19.36 3.15 -29.96
CA LYS A 233 18.22 4.03 -30.20
C LYS A 233 18.51 5.41 -29.57
N VAL A 234 17.81 6.44 -30.01
CA VAL A 234 17.88 7.78 -29.41
C VAL A 234 16.51 8.18 -28.90
N GLY A 235 16.43 8.56 -27.63
CA GLY A 235 15.18 8.95 -27.00
C GLY A 235 15.33 9.27 -25.51
N ARG A 236 14.23 9.73 -24.90
CA ARG A 236 14.15 9.87 -23.44
C ARG A 236 13.72 8.51 -22.87
N PHE A 237 14.64 7.82 -22.25
CA PHE A 237 14.45 6.47 -21.69
C PHE A 237 14.36 6.49 -20.17
N TYR A 238 13.79 5.45 -19.62
CA TYR A 238 13.78 5.13 -18.20
C TYR A 238 14.84 4.07 -17.93
N THR A 239 15.47 4.15 -16.76
CA THR A 239 16.42 3.16 -16.27
C THR A 239 15.81 2.42 -15.11
N VAL A 240 15.67 1.10 -15.21
CA VAL A 240 15.21 0.23 -14.13
C VAL A 240 16.35 -0.65 -13.68
N THR A 241 16.58 -0.67 -12.37
CA THR A 241 17.59 -1.55 -11.74
C THR A 241 16.91 -2.73 -11.06
N ARG A 242 17.65 -3.82 -10.86
CA ARG A 242 17.18 -5.00 -10.13
C ARG A 242 16.77 -4.67 -8.69
N GLU A 243 17.36 -3.67 -8.08
CA GLU A 243 17.02 -3.19 -6.74
C GLU A 243 15.56 -2.68 -6.65
N ILE A 244 15.10 -1.93 -7.66
CA ILE A 244 13.72 -1.44 -7.75
C ILE A 244 12.73 -2.60 -7.82
N LEU A 245 13.13 -3.70 -8.42
CA LEU A 245 12.29 -4.88 -8.67
C LEU A 245 12.43 -5.97 -7.60
N LYS A 246 13.23 -5.78 -6.55
CA LYS A 246 13.51 -6.83 -5.54
C LYS A 246 12.25 -7.37 -4.83
N ASP A 247 11.24 -6.51 -4.62
CA ASP A 247 10.00 -6.84 -3.91
C ASP A 247 8.93 -7.49 -4.82
N TYR A 248 9.27 -7.77 -6.08
CA TYR A 248 8.36 -8.40 -7.06
C TYR A 248 8.68 -9.89 -7.32
N ARG A 249 9.65 -10.45 -6.63
CA ARG A 249 9.98 -11.88 -6.64
C ARG A 249 9.21 -12.70 -5.62
#